data_54d6718c0f819f4f21629fa782607ab6
#
_entry.id   54d6718c0f819f4f21629fa782607ab6
#
_cell.length_a   1.000
_cell.length_b   1.000
_cell.length_c   1.000
_cell.angle_alpha   90.00
_cell.angle_beta   90.00
_cell.angle_gamma   90.00
#
_symmetry.space_group_name_H-M   'P 1'
#
loop_
_entity.id
_entity.type
_entity.pdbx_description
1 polymer ?
#
loop_
_entity_poly.entity_id
_entity_poly.type
_entity_poly.pdbx_seq_one_letter_code
_entity_poly.pdbx_strand_id
1 'polypeptide(L)'
;MGVDLPVIVTDQGVLEDFARYMHLNRFKSSSWQDAATFSVQLLLEYLEANHSSSASPQTIFVAFSNALFTGTVENYCDPSQLWWQPRPPQDANAVIGHITQFTDWLSRATENDQVQLNPWRQATRHEQRLNWAAYSHRRDNAFLSHLWRSSDQWQQSRSVRLETLTIERTTPHKAFLDEHFDLLLKDGLRRRTRDWRGSQNLRNTLIVSLMHYGGLRLSEALSLWPEDVTIEDGEVIVRVYHPEYGLAPDGSMRSVFLQKRYGLQPRNTLVKAIDPLFLGWKDCLITDPERCCFEVFFYPAVEAHKFAELWRDYHQIQRVKPKAGETHPYAFTNRDGQPYTHRMLRKAHRLGIERIGLAYGKNQGTTPHGHRHAYGQRLARDGAPPLLIKTAMHHKSIESAEVYTQPTAAQMRQTLRDIEARLFRNHTDHHLLKRNRTEPD
;
A
#
# COMPACT_ATOMS: atom_id res chain seq x y z
N MET A 1 2.13 -27.19 -12.49
CA MET A 1 2.26 -26.35 -11.29
C MET A 1 0.88 -26.16 -10.70
N GLY A 2 0.68 -26.54 -9.43
CA GLY A 2 -0.54 -26.19 -8.70
C GLY A 2 -0.62 -24.67 -8.50
N VAL A 3 -1.81 -24.11 -8.60
CA VAL A 3 -2.06 -22.70 -8.28
C VAL A 3 -2.88 -22.68 -7.01
N ASP A 4 -2.35 -22.07 -5.95
CA ASP A 4 -3.09 -21.88 -4.70
C ASP A 4 -4.09 -20.73 -4.88
N LEU A 5 -5.38 -21.06 -4.75
CA LEU A 5 -6.46 -20.08 -4.86
C LEU A 5 -7.31 -20.09 -3.59
N PRO A 6 -7.81 -18.93 -3.13
CA PRO A 6 -8.74 -18.92 -2.03
C PRO A 6 -10.07 -19.56 -2.43
N VAL A 7 -10.61 -20.37 -1.54
CA VAL A 7 -11.94 -20.98 -1.67
C VAL A 7 -12.82 -20.61 -0.50
N ILE A 8 -14.12 -20.57 -0.70
CA ILE A 8 -15.11 -20.36 0.35
C ILE A 8 -15.74 -21.70 0.67
N VAL A 9 -15.70 -22.09 1.94
CA VAL A 9 -16.35 -23.29 2.46
C VAL A 9 -17.55 -22.86 3.29
N THR A 10 -18.70 -23.43 2.98
CA THR A 10 -19.97 -23.26 3.73
C THR A 10 -20.34 -24.59 4.38
N ASP A 11 -21.40 -24.60 5.18
CA ASP A 11 -21.94 -25.83 5.78
C ASP A 11 -22.37 -26.86 4.74
N GLN A 12 -22.63 -26.43 3.50
CA GLN A 12 -22.98 -27.28 2.36
C GLN A 12 -21.76 -27.75 1.56
N GLY A 13 -20.55 -27.37 1.97
CA GLY A 13 -19.30 -27.68 1.26
C GLY A 13 -18.67 -26.47 0.56
N VAL A 14 -17.79 -26.76 -0.40
CA VAL A 14 -17.10 -25.71 -1.16
C VAL A 14 -18.06 -25.00 -2.11
N LEU A 15 -18.02 -23.68 -2.13
CA LEU A 15 -18.76 -22.86 -3.10
C LEU A 15 -18.10 -22.99 -4.48
N GLU A 16 -18.48 -24.05 -5.25
CA GLU A 16 -17.84 -24.42 -6.50
C GLU A 16 -17.82 -23.29 -7.53
N ASP A 17 -18.90 -22.53 -7.69
CA ASP A 17 -18.98 -21.45 -8.65
C ASP A 17 -17.98 -20.34 -8.33
N PHE A 18 -17.77 -20.05 -7.03
CA PHE A 18 -16.74 -19.10 -6.64
C PHE A 18 -15.33 -19.65 -6.89
N ALA A 19 -15.09 -20.93 -6.65
CA ALA A 19 -13.82 -21.58 -6.97
C ALA A 19 -13.51 -21.53 -8.48
N ARG A 20 -14.53 -21.78 -9.33
CA ARG A 20 -14.42 -21.62 -10.80
C ARG A 20 -14.11 -20.17 -11.20
N TYR A 21 -14.80 -19.21 -10.59
CA TYR A 21 -14.54 -17.79 -10.81
C TYR A 21 -13.11 -17.38 -10.42
N MET A 22 -12.61 -17.86 -9.30
CA MET A 22 -11.23 -17.62 -8.87
C MET A 22 -10.22 -18.27 -9.80
N HIS A 23 -10.49 -19.48 -10.30
CA HIS A 23 -9.62 -20.12 -11.29
C HIS A 23 -9.50 -19.33 -12.59
N LEU A 24 -10.58 -18.75 -13.09
CA LEU A 24 -10.55 -17.87 -14.26
C LEU A 24 -9.75 -16.58 -13.99
N ASN A 25 -9.78 -16.12 -12.77
CA ASN A 25 -9.06 -14.90 -12.32
C ASN A 25 -7.72 -15.21 -11.65
N ARG A 26 -7.12 -16.40 -11.84
CA ARG A 26 -5.88 -16.84 -11.20
C ARG A 26 -4.67 -15.93 -11.46
N PHE A 27 -4.68 -15.15 -12.54
CA PHE A 27 -3.63 -14.17 -12.87
C PHE A 27 -3.81 -12.80 -12.21
N LYS A 28 -4.92 -12.57 -11.51
CA LYS A 28 -5.10 -11.37 -10.69
C LYS A 28 -4.19 -11.43 -9.47
N SER A 29 -3.85 -10.26 -8.92
CA SER A 29 -3.01 -10.19 -7.71
C SER A 29 -3.68 -10.90 -6.52
N SER A 30 -2.87 -11.44 -5.61
CA SER A 30 -3.38 -12.05 -4.38
C SER A 30 -4.26 -11.10 -3.56
N SER A 31 -3.92 -9.80 -3.55
CA SER A 31 -4.75 -8.79 -2.87
C SER A 31 -6.14 -8.64 -3.50
N TRP A 32 -6.25 -8.75 -4.82
CA TRP A 32 -7.55 -8.75 -5.51
C TRP A 32 -8.34 -10.01 -5.16
N GLN A 33 -7.68 -11.17 -5.16
CA GLN A 33 -8.30 -12.45 -4.81
C GLN A 33 -8.80 -12.45 -3.37
N ASP A 34 -7.99 -11.96 -2.42
CA ASP A 34 -8.38 -11.81 -1.01
C ASP A 34 -9.59 -10.86 -0.86
N ALA A 35 -9.59 -9.72 -1.57
CA ALA A 35 -10.68 -8.76 -1.52
C ALA A 35 -11.97 -9.32 -2.12
N ALA A 36 -11.90 -10.05 -3.23
CA ALA A 36 -13.05 -10.70 -3.84
C ALA A 36 -13.64 -11.78 -2.91
N THR A 37 -12.77 -12.61 -2.31
CA THR A 37 -13.17 -13.65 -1.34
C THR A 37 -13.86 -13.02 -0.13
N PHE A 38 -13.23 -12.02 0.47
CA PHE A 38 -13.81 -11.28 1.61
C PHE A 38 -15.17 -10.67 1.28
N SER A 39 -15.31 -10.11 0.07
CA SER A 39 -16.59 -9.49 -0.35
C SER A 39 -17.72 -10.51 -0.45
N VAL A 40 -17.45 -11.69 -1.00
CA VAL A 40 -18.46 -12.75 -1.10
C VAL A 40 -18.77 -13.35 0.29
N GLN A 41 -17.76 -13.49 1.16
CA GLN A 41 -18.00 -13.91 2.56
C GLN A 41 -18.92 -12.96 3.30
N LEU A 42 -18.70 -11.64 3.20
CA LEU A 42 -19.59 -10.63 3.80
C LEU A 42 -21.03 -10.75 3.29
N LEU A 43 -21.21 -11.03 1.99
CA LEU A 43 -22.54 -11.23 1.43
C LEU A 43 -23.20 -12.48 2.03
N LEU A 44 -22.45 -13.59 2.13
CA LEU A 44 -22.96 -14.83 2.71
C LEU A 44 -23.35 -14.66 4.18
N GLU A 45 -22.51 -14.00 4.99
CA GLU A 45 -22.83 -13.64 6.39
C GLU A 45 -24.11 -12.82 6.50
N TYR A 46 -24.28 -11.83 5.59
CA TYR A 46 -25.49 -11.01 5.56
C TYR A 46 -26.74 -11.80 5.17
N LEU A 47 -26.62 -12.70 4.18
CA LEU A 47 -27.73 -13.57 3.74
C LEU A 47 -28.12 -14.54 4.85
N GLU A 48 -27.18 -15.11 5.58
CA GLU A 48 -27.43 -16.01 6.71
C GLU A 48 -28.17 -15.28 7.83
N ALA A 49 -27.69 -14.08 8.20
CA ALA A 49 -28.33 -13.26 9.22
C ALA A 49 -29.76 -12.79 8.87
N ASN A 50 -30.09 -12.73 7.57
CA ASN A 50 -31.37 -12.25 7.05
C ASN A 50 -32.15 -13.31 6.26
N HIS A 51 -31.92 -14.60 6.50
CA HIS A 51 -32.50 -15.72 5.76
C HIS A 51 -34.03 -15.81 5.80
N SER A 52 -34.68 -15.18 6.78
CA SER A 52 -36.14 -15.15 6.90
C SER A 52 -36.83 -14.14 5.95
N SER A 53 -36.07 -13.38 5.20
CA SER A 53 -36.63 -12.40 4.26
C SER A 53 -37.14 -13.08 2.99
N SER A 54 -38.40 -12.91 2.66
CA SER A 54 -39.02 -13.34 1.39
C SER A 54 -38.74 -12.37 0.21
N ALA A 55 -37.83 -11.45 0.40
CA ALA A 55 -37.49 -10.43 -0.61
C ALA A 55 -36.73 -11.01 -1.80
N SER A 56 -36.81 -10.36 -2.96
CA SER A 56 -36.02 -10.76 -4.14
C SER A 56 -34.52 -10.63 -3.87
N PRO A 57 -33.66 -11.43 -4.55
CA PRO A 57 -32.20 -11.31 -4.43
C PRO A 57 -31.68 -9.88 -4.66
N GLN A 58 -32.27 -9.14 -5.59
CA GLN A 58 -31.92 -7.75 -5.90
C GLN A 58 -32.27 -6.82 -4.73
N THR A 59 -33.45 -7.01 -4.11
CA THR A 59 -33.88 -6.23 -2.92
C THR A 59 -32.95 -6.47 -1.74
N ILE A 60 -32.56 -7.72 -1.51
CA ILE A 60 -31.62 -8.10 -0.46
C ILE A 60 -30.25 -7.45 -0.72
N PHE A 61 -29.80 -7.43 -1.98
CA PHE A 61 -28.52 -6.81 -2.34
C PHE A 61 -28.51 -5.28 -2.14
N VAL A 62 -29.65 -4.62 -2.39
CA VAL A 62 -29.82 -3.19 -2.06
C VAL A 62 -29.72 -2.97 -0.56
N ALA A 63 -30.38 -3.79 0.26
CA ALA A 63 -30.34 -3.70 1.71
C ALA A 63 -28.93 -3.99 2.25
N PHE A 64 -28.26 -5.02 1.74
CA PHE A 64 -26.84 -5.31 2.02
C PHE A 64 -25.92 -4.13 1.70
N SER A 65 -26.11 -3.52 0.52
CA SER A 65 -25.31 -2.38 0.12
C SER A 65 -25.49 -1.19 1.04
N ASN A 66 -26.73 -0.91 1.46
CA ASN A 66 -27.00 0.13 2.45
C ASN A 66 -26.34 -0.18 3.79
N ALA A 67 -26.43 -1.45 4.27
CA ALA A 67 -25.79 -1.87 5.52
C ALA A 67 -24.26 -1.70 5.50
N LEU A 68 -23.60 -1.79 4.34
CA LEU A 68 -22.17 -1.48 4.23
C LEU A 68 -21.87 -0.01 4.53
N PHE A 69 -22.75 0.93 4.11
CA PHE A 69 -22.55 2.37 4.33
C PHE A 69 -22.99 2.84 5.70
N THR A 70 -24.11 2.30 6.22
CA THR A 70 -24.71 2.76 7.49
C THR A 70 -24.31 1.93 8.69
N GLY A 71 -23.81 0.71 8.48
CA GLY A 71 -23.67 -0.31 9.52
C GLY A 71 -25.00 -1.03 9.78
N THR A 72 -24.99 -1.98 10.71
CA THR A 72 -26.15 -2.77 11.13
C THR A 72 -26.61 -2.45 12.55
N VAL A 73 -25.87 -1.58 13.25
CA VAL A 73 -26.16 -1.22 14.65
C VAL A 73 -27.05 0.00 14.70
N GLU A 74 -28.24 -0.14 15.25
CA GLU A 74 -29.20 0.94 15.52
C GLU A 74 -29.51 1.01 17.02
N ASN A 75 -29.38 2.18 17.62
CA ASN A 75 -29.69 2.42 19.05
C ASN A 75 -29.02 1.40 20.00
N TYR A 76 -27.73 1.10 19.77
CA TYR A 76 -26.94 0.11 20.53
C TYR A 76 -27.47 -1.33 20.42
N CYS A 77 -28.32 -1.63 19.47
CA CYS A 77 -28.86 -2.96 19.18
C CYS A 77 -28.62 -3.32 17.73
N ASP A 78 -28.38 -4.60 17.46
CA ASP A 78 -28.29 -5.13 16.10
C ASP A 78 -29.16 -6.39 15.99
N PRO A 79 -30.33 -6.29 15.37
CA PRO A 79 -31.20 -7.44 15.16
C PRO A 79 -30.60 -8.55 14.31
N SER A 80 -29.67 -8.20 13.42
CA SER A 80 -28.95 -9.16 12.56
C SER A 80 -27.80 -9.87 13.27
N GLN A 81 -27.35 -9.39 14.43
CA GLN A 81 -26.18 -9.85 15.19
C GLN A 81 -24.84 -9.74 14.44
N LEU A 82 -24.80 -9.03 13.32
CA LEU A 82 -23.57 -8.83 12.54
C LEU A 82 -22.63 -7.80 13.17
N TRP A 83 -23.16 -6.82 13.89
CA TRP A 83 -22.43 -5.74 14.57
C TRP A 83 -21.51 -4.95 13.63
N TRP A 84 -21.93 -4.79 12.38
CA TRP A 84 -21.15 -4.06 11.41
C TRP A 84 -21.15 -2.56 11.69
N GLN A 85 -19.99 -1.98 11.66
CA GLN A 85 -19.81 -0.54 11.68
C GLN A 85 -19.86 0.03 10.25
N PRO A 86 -20.28 1.29 10.08
CA PRO A 86 -20.25 1.97 8.77
C PRO A 86 -18.87 1.87 8.11
N ARG A 87 -18.82 1.46 6.86
CA ARG A 87 -17.59 1.39 6.07
C ARG A 87 -17.34 2.70 5.33
N PRO A 88 -16.08 3.10 5.14
CA PRO A 88 -15.75 4.18 4.21
C PRO A 88 -16.31 3.88 2.82
N PRO A 89 -16.85 4.88 2.10
CA PRO A 89 -17.46 4.66 0.79
C PRO A 89 -16.58 3.95 -0.22
N GLN A 90 -15.26 4.20 -0.20
CA GLN A 90 -14.32 3.49 -1.06
C GLN A 90 -14.28 1.98 -0.78
N ASP A 91 -14.29 1.58 0.49
CA ASP A 91 -14.28 0.18 0.90
C ASP A 91 -15.62 -0.49 0.58
N ALA A 92 -16.76 0.18 0.86
CA ALA A 92 -18.09 -0.31 0.53
C ALA A 92 -18.26 -0.49 -0.99
N ASN A 93 -17.83 0.49 -1.79
CA ASN A 93 -17.85 0.43 -3.25
C ASN A 93 -17.00 -0.73 -3.79
N ALA A 94 -15.83 -0.99 -3.19
CA ALA A 94 -14.98 -2.11 -3.58
C ALA A 94 -15.70 -3.46 -3.35
N VAL A 95 -16.35 -3.64 -2.19
CA VAL A 95 -17.14 -4.84 -1.87
C VAL A 95 -18.29 -5.02 -2.88
N ILE A 96 -19.11 -3.98 -3.10
CA ILE A 96 -20.20 -3.98 -4.07
C ILE A 96 -19.69 -4.34 -5.48
N GLY A 97 -18.55 -3.76 -5.87
CA GLY A 97 -17.91 -4.00 -7.16
C GLY A 97 -17.49 -5.46 -7.36
N HIS A 98 -16.84 -6.07 -6.37
CA HIS A 98 -16.42 -7.47 -6.45
C HIS A 98 -17.62 -8.42 -6.54
N ILE A 99 -18.67 -8.20 -5.75
CA ILE A 99 -19.89 -9.03 -5.79
C ILE A 99 -20.59 -8.85 -7.14
N THR A 100 -20.71 -7.62 -7.63
CA THR A 100 -21.32 -7.34 -8.95
C THR A 100 -20.57 -8.08 -10.06
N GLN A 101 -19.22 -8.05 -10.05
CA GLN A 101 -18.43 -8.75 -11.07
C GLN A 101 -18.59 -10.28 -10.97
N PHE A 102 -18.64 -10.83 -9.77
CA PHE A 102 -18.85 -12.26 -9.58
C PHE A 102 -20.23 -12.70 -10.06
N THR A 103 -21.30 -11.99 -9.67
CA THR A 103 -22.67 -12.36 -10.04
C THR A 103 -22.99 -12.08 -11.51
N ASP A 104 -22.36 -11.09 -12.14
CA ASP A 104 -22.41 -10.89 -13.59
C ASP A 104 -21.73 -12.04 -14.36
N TRP A 105 -20.64 -12.55 -13.84
CA TRP A 105 -19.99 -13.73 -14.42
C TRP A 105 -20.87 -14.97 -14.22
N LEU A 106 -21.42 -15.17 -13.03
CA LEU A 106 -22.26 -16.32 -12.69
C LEU A 106 -23.52 -16.35 -13.57
N SER A 107 -24.21 -15.22 -13.74
CA SER A 107 -25.38 -15.10 -14.61
C SER A 107 -25.05 -15.56 -16.04
N ARG A 108 -23.92 -15.14 -16.60
CA ARG A 108 -23.48 -15.56 -17.93
C ARG A 108 -23.08 -17.03 -18.00
N ALA A 109 -22.42 -17.56 -16.95
CA ALA A 109 -21.95 -18.92 -16.92
C ALA A 109 -23.08 -19.96 -16.74
N THR A 110 -24.17 -19.54 -16.08
CA THR A 110 -25.33 -20.41 -15.79
C THR A 110 -26.55 -20.07 -16.70
N GLU A 111 -26.42 -19.08 -17.57
CA GLU A 111 -27.52 -18.56 -18.41
C GLU A 111 -28.78 -18.21 -17.57
N ASN A 112 -28.54 -17.74 -16.33
CA ASN A 112 -29.59 -17.45 -15.37
C ASN A 112 -29.46 -16.01 -14.84
N ASP A 113 -30.30 -15.11 -15.34
CA ASP A 113 -30.29 -13.71 -14.92
C ASP A 113 -30.78 -13.47 -13.49
N GLN A 114 -31.44 -14.44 -12.87
CA GLN A 114 -31.90 -14.31 -11.48
C GLN A 114 -30.76 -14.27 -10.46
N VAL A 115 -29.59 -14.82 -10.80
CA VAL A 115 -28.40 -14.78 -9.95
C VAL A 115 -27.64 -13.45 -10.05
N GLN A 116 -28.02 -12.56 -10.99
CA GLN A 116 -27.44 -11.23 -11.11
C GLN A 116 -28.01 -10.31 -10.03
N LEU A 117 -27.22 -10.05 -8.99
CA LEU A 117 -27.69 -9.27 -7.85
C LEU A 117 -27.75 -7.76 -8.13
N ASN A 118 -26.97 -7.27 -9.06
CA ASN A 118 -26.92 -5.86 -9.45
C ASN A 118 -27.24 -5.68 -10.95
N PRO A 119 -28.49 -5.96 -11.38
CA PRO A 119 -28.86 -5.90 -12.81
C PRO A 119 -28.79 -4.48 -13.37
N TRP A 120 -28.67 -4.40 -14.68
CA TRP A 120 -28.82 -3.16 -15.41
C TRP A 120 -30.31 -2.76 -15.47
N ARG A 121 -30.57 -1.49 -15.21
CA ARG A 121 -31.88 -0.87 -15.38
C ARG A 121 -31.80 0.35 -16.26
N GLN A 122 -32.91 0.80 -16.76
CA GLN A 122 -32.97 2.07 -17.48
C GLN A 122 -32.60 3.22 -16.55
N ALA A 123 -31.63 4.02 -16.99
CA ALA A 123 -31.14 5.17 -16.23
C ALA A 123 -32.18 6.31 -16.25
N THR A 124 -32.32 7.01 -15.16
CA THR A 124 -33.10 8.25 -15.07
C THR A 124 -32.48 9.32 -15.97
N ARG A 125 -33.26 10.34 -16.35
CA ARG A 125 -32.76 11.46 -17.19
C ARG A 125 -31.49 12.12 -16.60
N HIS A 126 -31.39 12.22 -15.27
CA HIS A 126 -30.22 12.77 -14.61
C HIS A 126 -29.01 11.84 -14.75
N GLU A 127 -29.21 10.55 -14.50
CA GLU A 127 -28.16 9.54 -14.67
C GLU A 127 -27.69 9.45 -16.13
N GLN A 128 -28.59 9.53 -17.08
CA GLN A 128 -28.23 9.54 -18.51
C GLN A 128 -27.32 10.71 -18.88
N ARG A 129 -27.57 11.91 -18.32
CA ARG A 129 -26.68 13.06 -18.53
C ARG A 129 -25.29 12.84 -17.96
N LEU A 130 -25.21 12.31 -16.74
CA LEU A 130 -23.92 11.99 -16.11
C LEU A 130 -23.18 10.87 -16.84
N ASN A 131 -23.89 9.82 -17.21
CA ASN A 131 -23.32 8.70 -17.96
C ASN A 131 -22.82 9.15 -19.35
N TRP A 132 -23.57 10.02 -20.01
CA TRP A 132 -23.18 10.63 -21.30
C TRP A 132 -21.90 11.47 -21.12
N ALA A 133 -21.83 12.33 -20.13
CA ALA A 133 -20.63 13.14 -19.88
C ALA A 133 -19.40 12.26 -19.62
N ALA A 134 -19.55 11.22 -18.79
CA ALA A 134 -18.48 10.26 -18.51
C ALA A 134 -18.09 9.42 -19.74
N TYR A 135 -19.04 9.05 -20.59
CA TYR A 135 -18.80 8.35 -21.85
C TYR A 135 -18.05 9.23 -22.85
N SER A 136 -18.52 10.48 -23.05
CA SER A 136 -17.88 11.45 -23.95
C SER A 136 -16.43 11.71 -23.53
N HIS A 137 -16.20 12.02 -22.25
CA HIS A 137 -14.85 12.24 -21.73
C HIS A 137 -13.93 11.02 -21.93
N ARG A 138 -14.42 9.81 -21.68
CA ARG A 138 -13.61 8.57 -21.91
C ARG A 138 -13.32 8.37 -23.38
N ARG A 139 -14.31 8.57 -24.25
CA ARG A 139 -14.14 8.43 -25.70
C ARG A 139 -13.12 9.43 -26.24
N ASP A 140 -13.20 10.68 -25.82
CA ASP A 140 -12.32 11.73 -26.31
C ASP A 140 -10.85 11.53 -25.89
N ASN A 141 -10.62 10.79 -24.79
CA ASN A 141 -9.29 10.49 -24.27
C ASN A 141 -8.83 9.04 -24.51
N ALA A 142 -9.60 8.21 -25.20
CA ALA A 142 -9.26 6.80 -25.38
C ALA A 142 -8.46 6.56 -26.66
N PHE A 143 -7.43 5.71 -26.56
CA PHE A 143 -6.76 5.16 -27.73
C PHE A 143 -7.76 4.35 -28.59
N LEU A 144 -7.76 4.56 -29.91
CA LEU A 144 -8.70 3.95 -30.86
C LEU A 144 -10.18 4.28 -30.61
N SER A 145 -10.48 5.43 -30.02
CA SER A 145 -11.87 5.88 -29.78
C SER A 145 -12.73 5.95 -31.03
N HIS A 146 -12.14 6.15 -32.22
CA HIS A 146 -12.79 6.14 -33.50
C HIS A 146 -13.38 4.76 -33.91
N LEU A 147 -12.88 3.67 -33.28
CA LEU A 147 -13.41 2.32 -33.48
C LEU A 147 -14.55 1.97 -32.52
N TRP A 148 -14.83 2.84 -31.55
CA TRP A 148 -15.91 2.58 -30.61
C TRP A 148 -17.26 2.70 -31.34
N ARG A 149 -18.01 1.61 -31.34
CA ARG A 149 -19.38 1.65 -31.80
C ARG A 149 -20.19 2.51 -30.83
N SER A 150 -21.15 3.31 -31.38
CA SER A 150 -22.13 4.01 -30.54
C SER A 150 -22.87 2.97 -29.70
N SER A 151 -22.66 2.96 -28.41
CA SER A 151 -23.34 2.05 -27.49
C SER A 151 -24.35 2.85 -26.68
N ASP A 152 -25.56 2.35 -26.53
CA ASP A 152 -26.60 2.94 -25.67
C ASP A 152 -26.33 2.68 -24.19
N GLN A 153 -25.10 2.26 -23.83
CA GLN A 153 -24.71 1.97 -22.44
C GLN A 153 -24.94 3.15 -21.49
N TRP A 154 -24.89 4.39 -21.98
CA TRP A 154 -25.19 5.57 -21.18
C TRP A 154 -26.66 5.67 -20.76
N GLN A 155 -27.56 4.94 -21.44
CA GLN A 155 -28.99 4.87 -21.12
C GLN A 155 -29.29 3.91 -19.98
N GLN A 156 -28.31 3.13 -19.54
CA GLN A 156 -28.46 2.14 -18.47
C GLN A 156 -27.63 2.51 -17.25
N SER A 157 -28.14 2.15 -16.08
CA SER A 157 -27.43 2.24 -14.80
C SER A 157 -27.64 0.96 -14.01
N ARG A 158 -26.70 0.63 -13.14
CA ARG A 158 -26.85 -0.47 -12.19
C ARG A 158 -27.94 -0.15 -11.16
N SER A 159 -28.64 -1.17 -10.67
CA SER A 159 -29.65 -1.02 -9.62
C SER A 159 -29.05 -0.46 -8.34
N VAL A 160 -27.91 -1.00 -7.90
CA VAL A 160 -27.06 -0.40 -6.86
C VAL A 160 -25.99 0.42 -7.53
N ARG A 161 -26.00 1.72 -7.28
CA ARG A 161 -25.00 2.65 -7.77
C ARG A 161 -23.89 2.81 -6.74
N LEU A 162 -22.66 2.84 -7.22
CA LEU A 162 -21.52 3.18 -6.38
C LEU A 162 -21.63 4.65 -5.96
N GLU A 163 -21.45 4.93 -4.67
CA GLU A 163 -21.40 6.31 -4.21
C GLU A 163 -20.14 7.00 -4.74
N THR A 164 -20.34 8.09 -5.46
CA THR A 164 -19.25 8.95 -5.87
C THR A 164 -19.02 9.98 -4.79
N LEU A 165 -17.87 9.95 -4.14
CA LEU A 165 -17.49 11.01 -3.23
C LEU A 165 -17.33 12.30 -4.04
N THR A 166 -18.24 13.25 -3.83
CA THR A 166 -18.17 14.61 -4.39
C THR A 166 -17.09 15.47 -3.73
N ILE A 167 -16.52 14.97 -2.63
CA ILE A 167 -15.45 15.64 -1.89
C ILE A 167 -14.25 14.69 -1.86
N GLU A 168 -13.21 15.01 -2.62
CA GLU A 168 -11.90 14.40 -2.41
C GLU A 168 -11.40 14.80 -1.03
N ARG A 169 -11.62 13.93 -0.05
CA ARG A 169 -10.98 14.09 1.25
C ARG A 169 -9.53 13.66 1.11
N THR A 170 -8.69 14.56 0.71
CA THR A 170 -7.25 14.42 0.84
C THR A 170 -6.89 14.56 2.32
N THR A 171 -7.13 13.51 3.10
CA THR A 171 -6.55 13.43 4.44
C THR A 171 -5.07 13.12 4.27
N PRO A 172 -4.17 14.05 4.62
CA PRO A 172 -2.75 13.77 4.55
C PRO A 172 -2.45 12.52 5.38
N HIS A 173 -1.72 11.58 4.80
CA HIS A 173 -1.31 10.40 5.52
C HIS A 173 -0.55 10.80 6.79
N LYS A 174 -1.01 10.29 7.93
CA LYS A 174 -0.31 10.53 9.20
C LYS A 174 1.04 9.84 9.16
N ALA A 175 2.09 10.64 9.28
CA ALA A 175 3.48 10.19 9.34
C ALA A 175 3.92 10.01 10.79
N PHE A 176 4.96 9.21 10.99
CA PHE A 176 5.66 9.15 12.26
C PHE A 176 6.43 10.46 12.46
N LEU A 177 6.27 11.11 13.62
CA LEU A 177 6.91 12.39 13.90
C LEU A 177 8.41 12.20 14.15
N ASP A 178 9.23 12.98 13.45
CA ASP A 178 10.70 12.92 13.55
C ASP A 178 11.20 13.14 14.99
N GLU A 179 10.54 13.99 15.77
CA GLU A 179 10.86 14.27 17.18
C GLU A 179 10.80 13.06 18.10
N HIS A 180 9.97 12.06 17.76
CA HIS A 180 9.85 10.83 18.54
C HIS A 180 10.77 9.71 18.06
N PHE A 181 11.46 9.91 16.93
CA PHE A 181 12.20 8.82 16.29
C PHE A 181 13.40 8.40 17.13
N ASP A 182 14.21 9.33 17.62
CA ASP A 182 15.36 9.04 18.47
C ASP A 182 14.93 8.35 19.77
N LEU A 183 13.81 8.77 20.35
CA LEU A 183 13.26 8.13 21.54
C LEU A 183 12.82 6.70 21.25
N LEU A 184 12.21 6.44 20.10
CA LEU A 184 11.85 5.10 19.66
C LEU A 184 13.10 4.20 19.53
N LEU A 185 14.16 4.71 18.92
CA LEU A 185 15.39 3.94 18.74
C LEU A 185 16.09 3.64 20.08
N LYS A 186 16.18 4.63 20.97
CA LYS A 186 16.88 4.52 22.26
C LYS A 186 16.09 3.71 23.27
N ASP A 187 14.83 4.04 23.46
CA ASP A 187 14.00 3.53 24.55
C ASP A 187 12.92 2.55 24.09
N GLY A 188 12.35 2.78 22.91
CA GLY A 188 11.32 1.92 22.34
C GLY A 188 11.86 0.55 21.92
N LEU A 189 12.90 0.53 21.10
CA LEU A 189 13.44 -0.69 20.49
C LEU A 189 14.58 -1.32 21.31
N ARG A 190 14.33 -1.56 22.59
CA ARG A 190 15.30 -2.20 23.49
C ARG A 190 15.18 -3.72 23.49
N ARG A 191 16.33 -4.40 23.70
CA ARG A 191 16.37 -5.82 24.07
C ARG A 191 16.17 -5.96 25.58
N ARG A 192 15.53 -7.04 26.02
CA ARG A 192 15.55 -7.44 27.42
C ARG A 192 16.89 -8.11 27.72
N THR A 193 17.86 -7.34 28.15
CA THR A 193 19.17 -7.84 28.62
C THR A 193 19.44 -7.32 30.05
N ARG A 194 20.27 -8.04 30.80
CA ARG A 194 20.73 -7.58 32.14
C ARG A 194 21.75 -6.43 32.02
N ASP A 195 22.46 -6.38 30.89
CA ASP A 195 23.42 -5.31 30.61
C ASP A 195 22.75 -4.19 29.78
N TRP A 196 22.67 -2.99 30.37
CA TRP A 196 22.09 -1.81 29.74
C TRP A 196 22.88 -1.31 28.53
N ARG A 197 24.20 -1.56 28.46
CA ARG A 197 25.05 -1.13 27.35
C ARG A 197 24.80 -1.92 26.07
N GLY A 198 24.27 -3.15 26.16
CA GLY A 198 23.87 -3.97 25.03
C GLY A 198 22.36 -3.95 24.73
N SER A 199 21.63 -3.00 25.30
CA SER A 199 20.16 -3.02 25.28
C SER A 199 19.54 -2.65 23.93
N GLN A 200 20.25 -1.94 23.05
CA GLN A 200 19.72 -1.54 21.74
C GLN A 200 19.50 -2.76 20.83
N ASN A 201 18.35 -2.83 20.22
CA ASN A 201 18.02 -3.87 19.25
C ASN A 201 18.45 -3.42 17.84
N LEU A 202 19.71 -3.65 17.48
CA LEU A 202 20.31 -3.18 16.22
C LEU A 202 19.51 -3.65 15.00
N ARG A 203 19.02 -4.91 15.00
CA ARG A 203 18.17 -5.42 13.92
C ARG A 203 16.92 -4.55 13.71
N ASN A 204 16.15 -4.30 14.77
CA ASN A 204 14.93 -3.54 14.67
C ASN A 204 15.21 -2.06 14.35
N THR A 205 16.27 -1.50 14.89
CA THR A 205 16.78 -0.17 14.57
C THR A 205 17.08 -0.05 13.08
N LEU A 206 17.86 -0.97 12.51
CA LEU A 206 18.21 -0.99 11.09
C LEU A 206 16.97 -1.05 10.19
N ILE A 207 16.03 -1.97 10.49
CA ILE A 207 14.80 -2.11 9.67
C ILE A 207 13.97 -0.82 9.72
N VAL A 208 13.81 -0.23 10.90
CA VAL A 208 13.00 0.99 11.05
C VAL A 208 13.73 2.19 10.43
N SER A 209 15.08 2.27 10.50
CA SER A 209 15.88 3.30 9.83
C SER A 209 15.77 3.22 8.30
N LEU A 210 15.80 2.02 7.71
CA LEU A 210 15.53 1.82 6.28
C LEU A 210 14.16 2.35 5.86
N MET A 211 13.16 2.21 6.73
CA MET A 211 11.82 2.74 6.45
C MET A 211 11.73 4.26 6.66
N HIS A 212 12.40 4.78 7.72
CA HIS A 212 12.28 6.18 8.14
C HIS A 212 13.17 7.13 7.34
N TYR A 213 14.41 6.70 7.05
CA TYR A 213 15.40 7.50 6.32
C TYR A 213 15.62 7.03 4.87
N GLY A 214 15.29 5.77 4.56
CA GLY A 214 15.41 5.21 3.20
C GLY A 214 14.07 5.02 2.48
N GLY A 215 12.94 5.31 3.15
CA GLY A 215 11.62 5.26 2.55
C GLY A 215 11.11 3.86 2.17
N LEU A 216 11.78 2.78 2.59
CA LEU A 216 11.39 1.41 2.22
C LEU A 216 10.06 0.98 2.83
N ARG A 217 9.37 0.07 2.12
CA ARG A 217 8.29 -0.72 2.72
C ARG A 217 8.89 -1.81 3.62
N LEU A 218 8.14 -2.22 4.64
CA LEU A 218 8.58 -3.26 5.56
C LEU A 218 8.99 -4.57 4.84
N SER A 219 8.25 -4.98 3.83
CA SER A 219 8.58 -6.18 3.04
C SER A 219 9.87 -6.02 2.24
N GLU A 220 10.14 -4.85 1.71
CA GLU A 220 11.38 -4.53 0.99
C GLU A 220 12.58 -4.61 1.94
N ALA A 221 12.51 -3.96 3.11
CA ALA A 221 13.55 -4.02 4.12
C ALA A 221 13.84 -5.45 4.62
N LEU A 222 12.79 -6.27 4.82
CA LEU A 222 12.94 -7.65 5.28
C LEU A 222 13.41 -8.63 4.18
N SER A 223 13.43 -8.20 2.92
CA SER A 223 13.90 -9.02 1.79
C SER A 223 15.41 -8.90 1.54
N LEU A 224 16.09 -7.97 2.22
CA LEU A 224 17.53 -7.74 2.04
C LEU A 224 18.36 -8.97 2.41
N TRP A 225 19.42 -9.18 1.63
CA TRP A 225 20.52 -10.08 1.91
C TRP A 225 21.74 -9.29 2.42
N PRO A 226 22.72 -9.89 3.10
CA PRO A 226 23.91 -9.16 3.54
C PRO A 226 24.66 -8.47 2.40
N GLU A 227 24.70 -9.10 1.24
CA GLU A 227 25.40 -8.64 0.04
C GLU A 227 24.71 -7.46 -0.67
N ASP A 228 23.47 -7.13 -0.28
CA ASP A 228 22.71 -6.00 -0.83
C ASP A 228 23.15 -4.65 -0.28
N VAL A 229 24.00 -4.66 0.74
CA VAL A 229 24.61 -3.48 1.34
C VAL A 229 26.10 -3.49 1.05
N THR A 230 26.54 -2.55 0.22
CA THR A 230 27.94 -2.40 -0.23
C THR A 230 28.46 -1.01 0.12
N ILE A 231 29.79 -0.86 0.09
CA ILE A 231 30.45 0.43 0.14
C ILE A 231 31.19 0.59 -1.18
N GLU A 232 30.80 1.58 -1.97
CA GLU A 232 31.34 1.87 -3.27
C GLU A 232 31.84 3.32 -3.27
N ASP A 233 33.11 3.55 -3.60
CA ASP A 233 33.75 4.88 -3.59
C ASP A 233 33.56 5.67 -2.27
N GLY A 234 33.45 4.97 -1.15
CA GLY A 234 33.22 5.56 0.17
C GLY A 234 31.77 5.86 0.50
N GLU A 235 30.84 5.65 -0.44
CA GLU A 235 29.41 5.78 -0.24
C GLU A 235 28.75 4.45 0.15
N VAL A 236 27.75 4.52 0.98
CA VAL A 236 26.96 3.35 1.42
C VAL A 236 25.83 3.15 0.44
N ILE A 237 25.89 2.08 -0.32
CA ILE A 237 24.90 1.71 -1.31
C ILE A 237 24.05 0.56 -0.79
N VAL A 238 22.75 0.75 -0.72
CA VAL A 238 21.76 -0.30 -0.39
C VAL A 238 20.90 -0.54 -1.62
N ARG A 239 20.96 -1.76 -2.17
CA ARG A 239 20.15 -2.17 -3.32
C ARG A 239 19.08 -3.16 -2.87
N VAL A 240 17.84 -2.91 -3.27
CA VAL A 240 16.72 -3.81 -3.01
C VAL A 240 16.38 -4.53 -4.30
N TYR A 241 16.66 -5.81 -4.33
CA TYR A 241 16.43 -6.66 -5.49
C TYR A 241 15.03 -7.26 -5.48
N HIS A 242 14.47 -7.47 -6.66
CA HIS A 242 13.22 -8.23 -6.79
C HIS A 242 13.41 -9.64 -6.22
N PRO A 243 12.52 -10.14 -5.35
CA PRO A 243 12.74 -11.42 -4.65
C PRO A 243 12.89 -12.63 -5.58
N GLU A 244 12.26 -12.60 -6.76
CA GLU A 244 12.31 -13.68 -7.76
C GLU A 244 13.34 -13.40 -8.86
N TYR A 245 13.23 -12.22 -9.48
CA TYR A 245 13.92 -11.88 -10.72
C TYR A 245 15.20 -11.07 -10.49
N GLY A 246 15.43 -10.59 -9.28
CA GLY A 246 16.65 -9.86 -8.94
C GLY A 246 17.90 -10.70 -9.10
N LEU A 247 19.01 -10.05 -9.40
CA LEU A 247 20.30 -10.71 -9.55
C LEU A 247 20.81 -11.24 -8.21
N ALA A 248 21.23 -12.49 -8.19
CA ALA A 248 21.91 -13.13 -7.05
C ALA A 248 23.43 -12.96 -7.15
N PRO A 249 24.21 -13.22 -6.07
CA PRO A 249 25.68 -13.06 -6.08
C PRO A 249 26.42 -13.90 -7.11
N ASP A 250 25.84 -15.00 -7.58
CA ASP A 250 26.40 -15.85 -8.64
C ASP A 250 25.99 -15.44 -10.06
N GLY A 251 25.25 -14.33 -10.21
CA GLY A 251 24.75 -13.86 -11.49
C GLY A 251 23.46 -14.53 -11.97
N SER A 252 22.91 -15.46 -11.22
CA SER A 252 21.61 -16.10 -11.53
C SER A 252 20.44 -15.28 -10.96
N MET A 253 19.20 -15.63 -11.31
CA MET A 253 18.02 -15.07 -10.65
C MET A 253 17.95 -15.54 -9.19
N ARG A 254 17.49 -14.69 -8.28
CA ARG A 254 17.33 -15.01 -6.86
C ARG A 254 16.44 -16.23 -6.61
N SER A 255 15.38 -16.43 -7.38
CA SER A 255 14.55 -17.62 -7.28
C SER A 255 15.32 -18.90 -7.56
N VAL A 256 16.18 -18.89 -8.60
CA VAL A 256 17.03 -20.03 -8.98
C VAL A 256 18.11 -20.29 -7.92
N PHE A 257 18.75 -19.22 -7.46
CA PHE A 257 19.77 -19.30 -6.40
C PHE A 257 19.20 -19.84 -5.08
N LEU A 258 18.04 -19.33 -4.65
CA LEU A 258 17.35 -19.79 -3.44
C LEU A 258 17.04 -21.29 -3.52
N GLN A 259 16.48 -21.73 -4.64
CA GLN A 259 16.13 -23.13 -4.84
C GLN A 259 17.37 -24.05 -4.85
N LYS A 260 18.41 -23.67 -5.61
CA LYS A 260 19.62 -24.48 -5.75
C LYS A 260 20.46 -24.54 -4.48
N ARG A 261 20.64 -23.40 -3.81
CA ARG A 261 21.56 -23.27 -2.68
C ARG A 261 20.94 -23.60 -1.32
N TYR A 262 19.65 -23.31 -1.17
CA TYR A 262 18.96 -23.39 0.11
C TYR A 262 17.70 -24.27 0.09
N GLY A 263 17.22 -24.72 -1.06
CA GLY A 263 15.94 -25.41 -1.18
C GLY A 263 14.72 -24.53 -0.87
N LEU A 264 14.88 -23.21 -0.94
CA LEU A 264 13.87 -22.24 -0.57
C LEU A 264 13.19 -21.62 -1.79
N GLN A 265 11.95 -21.20 -1.59
CA GLN A 265 11.21 -20.34 -2.54
C GLN A 265 11.36 -18.87 -2.15
N PRO A 266 11.23 -17.94 -3.11
CA PRO A 266 11.12 -16.50 -2.82
C PRO A 266 9.95 -16.21 -1.88
N ARG A 267 10.16 -15.31 -0.91
CA ARG A 267 9.16 -15.04 0.15
C ARG A 267 7.84 -14.46 -0.36
N ASN A 268 7.84 -13.84 -1.52
CA ASN A 268 6.64 -13.27 -2.16
C ASN A 268 5.79 -14.32 -2.89
N THR A 269 6.32 -15.50 -3.16
CA THR A 269 5.62 -16.62 -3.81
C THR A 269 5.04 -17.62 -2.81
N LEU A 270 5.37 -17.48 -1.52
CA LEU A 270 4.83 -18.31 -0.45
C LEU A 270 3.34 -18.05 -0.23
N VAL A 271 2.62 -19.01 0.34
CA VAL A 271 1.19 -18.91 0.62
C VAL A 271 0.97 -18.01 1.85
N LYS A 272 0.39 -16.83 1.64
CA LYS A 272 0.19 -15.79 2.67
C LYS A 272 -0.57 -16.29 3.91
N ALA A 273 -1.56 -17.17 3.71
CA ALA A 273 -2.39 -17.66 4.81
C ALA A 273 -1.65 -18.67 5.71
N ILE A 274 -0.70 -19.41 5.17
CA ILE A 274 -0.08 -20.58 5.78
C ILE A 274 1.36 -20.27 6.22
N ASP A 275 2.14 -19.62 5.37
CA ASP A 275 3.57 -19.46 5.63
C ASP A 275 3.88 -18.16 6.36
N PRO A 276 4.44 -18.22 7.58
CA PRO A 276 4.82 -17.05 8.35
C PRO A 276 5.96 -16.24 7.72
N LEU A 277 6.71 -16.83 6.79
CA LEU A 277 7.79 -16.17 6.06
C LEU A 277 7.29 -15.34 4.86
N PHE A 278 6.02 -15.48 4.47
CA PHE A 278 5.44 -14.71 3.38
C PHE A 278 5.70 -13.22 3.54
N LEU A 279 6.20 -12.59 2.48
CA LEU A 279 6.35 -11.15 2.36
C LEU A 279 5.75 -10.71 1.02
N GLY A 280 4.64 -9.98 1.07
CA GLY A 280 4.06 -9.42 -0.14
C GLY A 280 5.04 -8.45 -0.81
N TRP A 281 5.25 -8.61 -2.11
CA TRP A 281 5.98 -7.67 -2.94
C TRP A 281 4.97 -6.79 -3.68
N LYS A 282 4.99 -5.50 -3.38
CA LYS A 282 4.21 -4.54 -4.16
C LYS A 282 5.02 -4.13 -5.38
N ASP A 283 4.35 -4.08 -6.50
CA ASP A 283 4.93 -3.62 -7.76
C ASP A 283 5.52 -2.20 -7.56
N CYS A 284 6.84 -2.10 -7.61
CA CYS A 284 7.61 -0.89 -7.37
C CYS A 284 8.35 -0.45 -8.64
N LEU A 285 8.80 0.78 -8.67
CA LEU A 285 9.68 1.28 -9.71
C LEU A 285 11.05 0.61 -9.58
N ILE A 286 11.42 -0.19 -10.57
CA ILE A 286 12.77 -0.74 -10.73
C ILE A 286 13.59 0.29 -11.49
N THR A 287 14.67 0.78 -10.90
CA THR A 287 15.56 1.78 -11.51
C THR A 287 16.76 1.17 -12.23
N ASP A 288 17.11 -0.06 -11.89
CA ASP A 288 18.12 -0.87 -12.57
C ASP A 288 17.45 -2.14 -13.13
N PRO A 289 17.00 -2.13 -14.40
CA PRO A 289 16.32 -3.27 -15.01
C PRO A 289 17.24 -4.48 -15.23
N GLU A 290 18.54 -4.27 -15.46
CA GLU A 290 19.49 -5.36 -15.70
C GLU A 290 19.70 -6.22 -14.47
N ARG A 291 19.82 -5.58 -13.30
CA ARG A 291 19.92 -6.26 -12.02
C ARG A 291 18.55 -6.55 -11.37
N CYS A 292 17.50 -6.01 -11.94
CA CYS A 292 16.13 -6.04 -11.42
C CYS A 292 16.07 -5.58 -9.96
N CYS A 293 16.62 -4.37 -9.71
CA CYS A 293 16.68 -3.76 -8.38
C CYS A 293 16.42 -2.24 -8.42
N PHE A 294 16.36 -1.66 -7.26
CA PHE A 294 16.42 -0.21 -7.05
C PHE A 294 17.36 0.12 -5.90
N GLU A 295 17.90 1.33 -5.91
CA GLU A 295 18.77 1.85 -4.85
C GLU A 295 17.98 2.63 -3.81
N VAL A 296 18.42 2.55 -2.55
CA VAL A 296 17.84 3.27 -1.41
C VAL A 296 18.56 4.59 -1.22
N PHE A 297 17.84 5.68 -1.35
CA PHE A 297 18.38 7.03 -1.12
C PHE A 297 18.08 7.48 0.29
N PHE A 298 19.10 7.51 1.16
CA PHE A 298 18.93 8.00 2.53
C PHE A 298 18.74 9.51 2.56
N TYR A 299 17.75 9.95 3.35
CA TYR A 299 17.54 11.38 3.59
C TYR A 299 17.22 11.65 5.07
N PRO A 300 18.04 12.48 5.77
CA PRO A 300 19.29 13.11 5.31
C PRO A 300 20.40 12.10 4.96
N ALA A 301 21.32 12.48 4.05
CA ALA A 301 22.38 11.59 3.55
C ALA A 301 23.33 11.07 4.65
N VAL A 302 23.53 11.84 5.73
CA VAL A 302 24.35 11.43 6.88
C VAL A 302 23.86 10.14 7.55
N GLU A 303 22.58 9.82 7.43
CA GLU A 303 22.01 8.61 8.01
C GLU A 303 22.46 7.33 7.30
N ALA A 304 22.98 7.41 6.07
CA ALA A 304 23.59 6.29 5.37
C ALA A 304 24.84 5.77 6.12
N HIS A 305 25.71 6.69 6.57
CA HIS A 305 26.91 6.30 7.32
C HIS A 305 26.57 5.68 8.67
N LYS A 306 25.64 6.27 9.41
CA LYS A 306 25.15 5.68 10.68
C LYS A 306 24.53 4.31 10.46
N PHE A 307 23.78 4.15 9.37
CA PHE A 307 23.22 2.86 8.99
C PHE A 307 24.33 1.82 8.74
N ALA A 308 25.39 2.17 8.02
CA ALA A 308 26.50 1.26 7.72
C ALA A 308 27.25 0.83 8.99
N GLU A 309 27.47 1.74 9.94
CA GLU A 309 28.07 1.41 11.25
C GLU A 309 27.20 0.40 12.01
N LEU A 310 25.89 0.70 12.14
CA LEU A 310 24.95 -0.20 12.81
C LEU A 310 24.80 -1.54 12.07
N TRP A 311 24.88 -1.54 10.73
CA TRP A 311 24.83 -2.75 9.91
C TRP A 311 26.00 -3.67 10.20
N ARG A 312 27.22 -3.12 10.24
CA ARG A 312 28.44 -3.85 10.60
C ARG A 312 28.33 -4.43 12.01
N ASP A 313 27.92 -3.59 12.99
CA ASP A 313 27.78 -4.00 14.39
C ASP A 313 26.73 -5.09 14.56
N TYR A 314 25.59 -4.98 13.85
CA TYR A 314 24.56 -6.01 13.85
C TYR A 314 25.10 -7.35 13.36
N HIS A 315 25.81 -7.36 12.23
CA HIS A 315 26.35 -8.58 11.63
C HIS A 315 27.46 -9.21 12.49
N GLN A 316 28.26 -8.40 13.18
CA GLN A 316 29.36 -8.88 14.03
C GLN A 316 28.89 -9.33 15.42
N ILE A 317 27.94 -8.62 16.01
CA ILE A 317 27.63 -8.74 17.44
C ILE A 317 26.25 -9.36 17.71
N GLN A 318 25.23 -9.00 16.93
CA GLN A 318 23.84 -9.37 17.26
C GLN A 318 23.19 -10.39 16.32
N ARG A 319 23.64 -10.50 15.08
CA ARG A 319 23.04 -11.43 14.13
C ARG A 319 23.29 -12.87 14.58
N VAL A 320 22.21 -13.59 14.82
CA VAL A 320 22.28 -15.03 15.08
C VAL A 320 22.40 -15.75 13.74
N LYS A 321 23.45 -16.56 13.57
CA LYS A 321 23.64 -17.37 12.37
C LYS A 321 22.59 -18.49 12.31
N PRO A 322 22.10 -18.86 11.12
CA PRO A 322 21.26 -20.05 10.96
C PRO A 322 21.95 -21.30 11.47
N LYS A 323 21.19 -22.26 11.97
CA LYS A 323 21.69 -23.58 12.34
C LYS A 323 22.17 -24.34 11.11
N ALA A 324 23.06 -25.32 11.30
CA ALA A 324 23.49 -26.22 10.25
C ALA A 324 22.27 -26.95 9.67
N GLY A 325 22.12 -26.94 8.35
CA GLY A 325 20.97 -27.52 7.64
C GLY A 325 19.75 -26.60 7.46
N GLU A 326 19.68 -25.47 8.16
CA GLU A 326 18.58 -24.48 8.07
C GLU A 326 19.06 -23.14 7.52
N THR A 327 20.00 -23.15 6.58
CA THR A 327 20.65 -21.95 6.07
C THR A 327 19.76 -21.18 5.12
N HIS A 328 19.90 -19.86 5.11
CA HIS A 328 19.19 -18.92 4.25
C HIS A 328 19.99 -17.64 4.05
N PRO A 329 19.77 -16.86 2.96
CA PRO A 329 20.57 -15.67 2.68
C PRO A 329 20.04 -14.39 3.36
N TYR A 330 18.89 -14.40 4.04
CA TYR A 330 18.28 -13.18 4.57
C TYR A 330 19.12 -12.51 5.65
N ALA A 331 19.27 -11.18 5.54
CA ALA A 331 20.10 -10.39 6.44
C ALA A 331 19.58 -10.40 7.87
N PHE A 332 18.29 -10.23 8.07
CA PHE A 332 17.68 -10.11 9.39
C PHE A 332 17.19 -11.45 9.93
N THR A 333 17.72 -11.85 11.08
CA THR A 333 17.41 -13.13 11.73
C THR A 333 16.75 -12.93 13.09
N ASN A 334 15.94 -13.90 13.51
CA ASN A 334 15.39 -13.97 14.85
C ASN A 334 16.44 -14.55 15.84
N ARG A 335 16.03 -14.81 17.08
CA ARG A 335 16.90 -15.40 18.13
C ARG A 335 17.35 -16.83 17.84
N ASP A 336 16.64 -17.53 16.94
CA ASP A 336 16.92 -18.92 16.58
C ASP A 336 17.70 -19.01 15.25
N GLY A 337 18.09 -17.86 14.67
CA GLY A 337 18.79 -17.79 13.39
C GLY A 337 17.88 -17.90 12.15
N GLN A 338 16.56 -17.98 12.34
CA GLN A 338 15.59 -18.05 11.25
C GLN A 338 15.27 -16.67 10.68
N PRO A 339 14.77 -16.54 9.44
CA PRO A 339 14.42 -15.26 8.84
C PRO A 339 13.44 -14.47 9.70
N TYR A 340 13.73 -13.19 9.89
CA TYR A 340 12.84 -12.32 10.66
C TYR A 340 11.55 -12.03 9.91
N THR A 341 10.39 -12.16 10.58
CA THR A 341 9.08 -12.02 9.95
C THR A 341 8.47 -10.64 10.15
N HIS A 342 7.55 -10.26 9.27
CA HIS A 342 6.83 -9.00 9.40
C HIS A 342 5.96 -8.96 10.68
N ARG A 343 5.44 -10.11 11.14
CA ARG A 343 4.70 -10.21 12.41
C ARG A 343 5.59 -9.89 13.60
N MET A 344 6.82 -10.42 13.60
CA MET A 344 7.78 -10.17 14.69
C MET A 344 8.13 -8.68 14.77
N LEU A 345 8.42 -8.03 13.63
CA LEU A 345 8.70 -6.60 13.65
C LEU A 345 7.49 -5.78 14.07
N ARG A 346 6.30 -6.05 13.53
CA ARG A 346 5.08 -5.31 13.91
C ARG A 346 4.81 -5.39 15.41
N LYS A 347 4.98 -6.58 16.01
CA LYS A 347 4.84 -6.77 17.46
C LYS A 347 5.90 -5.98 18.23
N ALA A 348 7.17 -6.08 17.82
CA ALA A 348 8.27 -5.38 18.48
C ALA A 348 8.12 -3.85 18.37
N HIS A 349 7.73 -3.36 17.18
CA HIS A 349 7.49 -1.96 16.92
C HIS A 349 6.32 -1.42 17.75
N ARG A 350 5.18 -2.13 17.77
CA ARG A 350 4.03 -1.76 18.61
C ARG A 350 4.42 -1.63 20.08
N LEU A 351 5.09 -2.63 20.63
CA LEU A 351 5.57 -2.59 22.01
C LEU A 351 6.57 -1.44 22.24
N GLY A 352 7.36 -1.10 21.22
CA GLY A 352 8.27 0.05 21.26
C GLY A 352 7.53 1.38 21.33
N ILE A 353 6.49 1.55 20.52
CA ILE A 353 5.63 2.74 20.51
C ILE A 353 4.92 2.90 21.88
N GLU A 354 4.31 1.83 22.37
CA GLU A 354 3.63 1.82 23.66
C GLU A 354 4.61 2.14 24.82
N ARG A 355 5.85 1.65 24.75
CA ARG A 355 6.89 1.89 25.76
C ARG A 355 7.33 3.35 25.85
N ILE A 356 7.31 4.07 24.74
CA ILE A 356 7.59 5.53 24.72
C ILE A 356 6.36 6.38 24.98
N GLY A 357 5.24 5.78 25.41
CA GLY A 357 4.04 6.50 25.81
C GLY A 357 3.15 6.95 24.64
N LEU A 358 3.38 6.45 23.42
CA LEU A 358 2.58 6.82 22.26
C LEU A 358 1.47 5.79 21.99
N ALA A 359 0.30 6.26 21.52
CA ALA A 359 -0.77 5.40 21.04
C ALA A 359 -0.39 4.76 19.70
N TYR A 360 -0.55 3.44 19.58
CA TYR A 360 -0.28 2.72 18.35
C TYR A 360 -1.50 2.73 17.44
N GLY A 361 -1.37 3.24 16.22
CA GLY A 361 -2.46 3.25 15.25
C GLY A 361 -2.12 3.91 13.92
N LYS A 362 -2.85 3.53 12.87
CA LYS A 362 -2.71 4.12 11.53
C LYS A 362 -3.06 5.62 11.59
N ASN A 363 -4.11 5.97 12.32
CA ASN A 363 -4.58 7.35 12.47
C ASN A 363 -3.63 8.22 13.31
N GLN A 364 -2.66 7.63 14.01
CA GLN A 364 -1.62 8.32 14.76
C GLN A 364 -0.29 8.41 14.01
N GLY A 365 -0.18 7.74 12.85
CA GLY A 365 1.08 7.63 12.12
C GLY A 365 2.11 6.70 12.77
N THR A 366 1.76 6.02 13.85
CA THR A 366 2.67 5.22 14.68
C THR A 366 2.77 3.75 14.27
N THR A 367 2.28 3.37 13.08
CA THR A 367 2.53 2.06 12.50
C THR A 367 3.86 2.06 11.73
N PRO A 368 4.46 0.88 11.42
CA PRO A 368 5.68 0.85 10.61
C PRO A 368 5.58 1.63 9.29
N HIS A 369 4.40 1.65 8.65
CA HIS A 369 4.20 2.41 7.42
C HIS A 369 4.27 3.94 7.61
N GLY A 370 4.01 4.44 8.82
CA GLY A 370 4.17 5.83 9.19
C GLY A 370 5.60 6.37 9.01
N HIS A 371 6.62 5.51 9.17
CA HIS A 371 8.01 5.87 8.92
C HIS A 371 8.27 6.20 7.44
N ARG A 372 7.73 5.39 6.53
CA ARG A 372 7.81 5.68 5.09
C ARG A 372 7.06 6.97 4.73
N HIS A 373 5.92 7.26 5.38
CA HIS A 373 5.25 8.54 5.21
C HIS A 373 6.09 9.70 5.73
N ALA A 374 6.81 9.53 6.84
CA ALA A 374 7.74 10.54 7.35
C ALA A 374 8.85 10.88 6.33
N TYR A 375 9.41 9.87 5.68
CA TYR A 375 10.39 10.04 4.61
C TYR A 375 9.83 10.91 3.46
N GLY A 376 8.67 10.54 2.91
CA GLY A 376 8.04 11.30 1.83
C GLY A 376 7.67 12.73 2.20
N GLN A 377 7.13 12.93 3.42
CA GLN A 377 6.80 14.28 3.93
C GLN A 377 8.04 15.14 4.18
N ARG A 378 9.16 14.53 4.63
CA ARG A 378 10.44 15.23 4.83
C ARG A 378 10.98 15.74 3.51
N LEU A 379 11.03 14.88 2.47
CA LEU A 379 11.42 15.29 1.13
C LEU A 379 10.54 16.41 0.58
N ALA A 380 9.22 16.29 0.72
CA ALA A 380 8.28 17.33 0.25
C ALA A 380 8.43 18.66 1.02
N ARG A 381 8.58 18.60 2.35
CA ARG A 381 8.81 19.77 3.19
C ARG A 381 10.07 20.53 2.80
N ASP A 382 11.13 19.78 2.45
CA ASP A 382 12.43 20.35 2.09
C ASP A 382 12.51 20.68 0.58
N GLY A 383 11.37 20.68 -0.13
CA GLY A 383 11.22 21.21 -1.49
C GLY A 383 11.58 20.24 -2.62
N ALA A 384 11.68 18.94 -2.34
CA ALA A 384 11.94 17.96 -3.39
C ALA A 384 10.78 17.93 -4.41
N PRO A 385 11.07 17.94 -5.72
CA PRO A 385 10.03 17.88 -6.74
C PRO A 385 9.31 16.51 -6.72
N PRO A 386 8.01 16.44 -7.14
CA PRO A 386 7.22 15.21 -7.11
C PRO A 386 7.87 14.02 -7.82
N LEU A 387 8.60 14.27 -8.92
CA LEU A 387 9.31 13.22 -9.65
C LEU A 387 10.46 12.62 -8.83
N LEU A 388 11.19 13.43 -8.07
CA LEU A 388 12.25 12.96 -7.19
C LEU A 388 11.66 12.14 -6.03
N ILE A 389 10.57 12.62 -5.41
CA ILE A 389 9.86 11.88 -4.37
C ILE A 389 9.35 10.54 -4.89
N LYS A 390 8.74 10.54 -6.09
CA LYS A 390 8.31 9.31 -6.78
C LYS A 390 9.46 8.30 -6.89
N THR A 391 10.62 8.75 -7.39
CA THR A 391 11.79 7.90 -7.62
C THR A 391 12.39 7.42 -6.31
N ALA A 392 12.61 8.31 -5.34
CA ALA A 392 13.19 7.99 -4.03
C ALA A 392 12.30 7.06 -3.19
N MET A 393 10.99 7.12 -3.39
CA MET A 393 10.02 6.21 -2.74
C MET A 393 9.65 4.99 -3.61
N HIS A 394 10.26 4.83 -4.76
CA HIS A 394 10.02 3.71 -5.69
C HIS A 394 8.54 3.54 -6.07
N HIS A 395 7.84 4.66 -6.31
CA HIS A 395 6.47 4.66 -6.79
C HIS A 395 6.44 4.52 -8.31
N LYS A 396 5.57 3.64 -8.85
CA LYS A 396 5.35 3.55 -10.30
C LYS A 396 4.58 4.76 -10.84
N SER A 397 3.61 5.23 -10.08
CA SER A 397 2.76 6.36 -10.44
C SER A 397 3.18 7.63 -9.71
N ILE A 398 3.09 8.78 -10.38
CA ILE A 398 3.38 10.09 -9.79
C ILE A 398 2.28 10.52 -8.82
N GLU A 399 1.03 10.09 -9.05
CA GLU A 399 -0.11 10.38 -8.16
C GLU A 399 0.15 9.85 -6.73
N SER A 400 0.90 8.75 -6.61
CA SER A 400 1.31 8.23 -5.30
C SER A 400 2.28 9.17 -4.55
N ALA A 401 2.96 10.08 -5.25
CA ALA A 401 3.84 11.09 -4.65
C ALA A 401 3.09 12.40 -4.37
N GLU A 402 2.02 12.71 -5.10
CA GLU A 402 1.22 13.92 -4.93
C GLU A 402 0.62 14.04 -3.53
N VAL A 403 0.30 12.90 -2.90
CA VAL A 403 -0.18 12.85 -1.51
C VAL A 403 0.79 13.54 -0.53
N TYR A 404 2.09 13.57 -0.83
CA TYR A 404 3.10 14.21 0.01
C TYR A 404 3.35 15.68 -0.37
N THR A 405 3.03 16.06 -1.60
CA THR A 405 3.31 17.40 -2.14
C THR A 405 2.13 18.35 -2.06
N GLN A 406 1.00 17.91 -1.56
CA GLN A 406 -0.15 18.79 -1.33
C GLN A 406 0.17 19.80 -0.23
N PRO A 407 0.22 21.13 -0.54
CA PRO A 407 0.58 22.13 0.44
C PRO A 407 -0.52 22.26 1.50
N THR A 408 -0.11 22.40 2.74
CA THR A 408 -1.03 22.82 3.80
C THR A 408 -1.50 24.25 3.56
N ALA A 409 -2.65 24.62 4.14
CA ALA A 409 -3.13 26.01 4.04
C ALA A 409 -2.11 27.05 4.58
N ALA A 410 -1.27 26.66 5.54
CA ALA A 410 -0.20 27.51 6.06
C ALA A 410 0.94 27.68 5.04
N GLN A 411 1.39 26.59 4.43
CA GLN A 411 2.40 26.58 3.37
C GLN A 411 1.91 27.35 2.14
N MET A 412 0.64 27.15 1.74
CA MET A 412 0.06 27.92 0.63
C MET A 412 0.10 29.43 0.90
N ARG A 413 -0.34 29.87 2.10
CA ARG A 413 -0.28 31.29 2.49
C ARG A 413 1.15 31.83 2.51
N GLN A 414 2.13 31.03 2.94
CA GLN A 414 3.52 31.44 2.94
C GLN A 414 4.08 31.56 1.52
N THR A 415 3.84 30.55 0.68
CA THR A 415 4.27 30.56 -0.73
C THR A 415 3.69 31.74 -1.49
N LEU A 416 2.41 32.05 -1.29
CA LEU A 416 1.78 33.20 -1.93
C LEU A 416 2.42 34.53 -1.49
N ARG A 417 2.74 34.70 -0.20
CA ARG A 417 3.48 35.86 0.31
C ARG A 417 4.88 35.99 -0.30
N ASP A 418 5.58 34.86 -0.45
CA ASP A 418 6.92 34.83 -1.03
C ASP A 418 6.90 35.17 -2.54
N ILE A 419 5.87 34.69 -3.26
CA ILE A 419 5.64 35.03 -4.68
C ILE A 419 5.35 36.56 -4.77
N GLU A 420 4.46 37.04 -3.96
CA GLU A 420 4.10 38.47 -3.92
C GLU A 420 5.33 39.34 -3.64
N ALA A 421 6.13 39.00 -2.64
CA ALA A 421 7.37 39.70 -2.31
C ALA A 421 8.41 39.69 -3.46
N ARG A 422 8.46 38.57 -4.28
CA ARG A 422 9.31 38.56 -5.47
C ARG A 422 8.78 39.44 -6.59
N LEU A 423 7.48 39.46 -6.81
CA LEU A 423 6.85 40.34 -7.81
C LEU A 423 7.08 41.81 -7.48
N PHE A 424 6.94 42.22 -6.22
CA PHE A 424 7.22 43.60 -5.79
C PHE A 424 8.70 43.94 -5.98
N ARG A 425 9.65 43.09 -5.66
CA ARG A 425 11.09 43.32 -5.92
C ARG A 425 11.38 43.51 -7.39
N ASN A 426 10.86 42.67 -8.25
CA ASN A 426 11.07 42.79 -9.69
C ASN A 426 10.43 44.08 -10.28
N HIS A 427 9.30 44.52 -9.75
CA HIS A 427 8.69 45.79 -10.14
C HIS A 427 9.55 47.01 -9.71
N THR A 428 10.14 46.96 -8.53
CA THR A 428 10.99 48.02 -8.01
C THR A 428 12.30 48.14 -8.82
N ASP A 429 12.92 47.00 -9.16
CA ASP A 429 14.13 46.99 -9.98
C ASP A 429 13.86 47.46 -11.42
N HIS A 430 12.68 47.13 -11.97
CA HIS A 430 12.30 47.59 -13.32
C HIS A 430 12.04 49.12 -13.36
N HIS A 431 11.54 49.72 -12.27
CA HIS A 431 11.37 51.14 -12.14
C HIS A 431 12.70 51.88 -11.94
N LEU A 432 13.63 51.30 -11.20
CA LEU A 432 14.98 51.87 -11.00
C LEU A 432 15.80 51.81 -12.30
N LEU A 433 15.70 50.76 -13.07
CA LEU A 433 16.38 50.60 -14.38
C LEU A 433 15.80 51.57 -15.45
N LYS A 434 14.52 51.92 -15.39
CA LYS A 434 13.91 52.95 -16.26
C LYS A 434 14.31 54.35 -15.87
N ARG A 435 14.48 54.69 -14.59
CA ARG A 435 14.91 55.98 -14.12
C ARG A 435 16.34 56.33 -14.52
N ASN A 436 17.24 55.36 -14.53
CA ASN A 436 18.64 55.54 -14.92
C ASN A 436 18.85 55.62 -16.45
N ARG A 437 17.81 55.44 -17.27
CA ARG A 437 17.87 55.60 -18.74
C ARG A 437 17.29 56.90 -19.26
N THR A 438 16.84 57.81 -18.42
CA THR A 438 16.14 59.07 -18.78
C THR A 438 16.88 60.34 -18.33
N GLU A 439 18.17 60.28 -17.98
CA GLU A 439 19.00 61.47 -17.88
C GLU A 439 19.85 61.57 -19.14
N PRO A 440 19.56 62.47 -20.11
CA PRO A 440 20.49 62.88 -21.14
C PRO A 440 21.41 64.00 -20.59
N ASP A 441 22.69 63.94 -20.94
CA ASP A 441 23.66 65.02 -20.79
C ASP A 441 23.18 66.33 -21.42
#